data_d1976501df236ce40158ff86bdf39063
#
_entry.id   d1976501df236ce40158ff86bdf39063
#
_cell.length_a   1.000
_cell.length_b   1.000
_cell.length_c   1.000
_cell.angle_alpha   90.00
_cell.angle_beta   90.00
_cell.angle_gamma   90.00
#
_symmetry.space_group_name_H-M   'P 1'
#
loop_
_entity.id
_entity.type
_entity.pdbx_description
1 polymer ?
#
loop_
_entity_poly.entity_id
_entity_poly.type
_entity_poly.pdbx_seq_one_letter_code
_entity_poly.pdbx_strand_id
1 'polypeptide(L)'
;MIADATRPGVLAEVADRRPGVGTRFHPRPAVLPARKLWIAFAVGASGRITVDEGARAALVEGGRSLLPAGIVSVSGDFGPDDAIELAGPDGTVFAKGLVRHPAASLAAWAGQRSEDLPDGVAVEVVHRDDLVVLV
;
A
#
# COMPACT_ATOMS: atom_id res chain seq x y z
N MET A 1 -9.89 24.02 2.91
CA MET A 1 -9.24 25.31 2.59
C MET A 1 -8.23 25.65 3.67
N ILE A 2 -7.07 26.17 3.31
CA ILE A 2 -6.06 26.65 4.25
C ILE A 2 -5.95 28.17 4.09
N ALA A 3 -6.10 28.90 5.21
CA ALA A 3 -5.98 30.35 5.25
C ALA A 3 -5.21 30.77 6.50
N ASP A 4 -4.66 31.99 6.49
CA ASP A 4 -3.94 32.55 7.63
C ASP A 4 -4.95 32.93 8.74
N ALA A 5 -4.96 32.15 9.81
CA ALA A 5 -5.86 32.34 10.95
C ALA A 5 -5.55 33.59 11.80
N THR A 6 -4.37 34.19 11.62
CA THR A 6 -3.99 35.40 12.34
C THR A 6 -4.59 36.68 11.73
N ARG A 7 -5.06 36.60 10.49
CA ARG A 7 -5.67 37.71 9.77
C ARG A 7 -7.07 38.03 10.29
N PRO A 8 -7.37 39.23 10.74
CA PRO A 8 -8.72 39.58 11.19
C PRO A 8 -9.76 39.44 10.10
N GLY A 9 -10.91 38.84 10.44
CA GLY A 9 -12.04 38.65 9.50
C GLY A 9 -11.87 37.53 8.49
N VAL A 10 -10.77 36.77 8.51
CA VAL A 10 -10.48 35.69 7.53
C VAL A 10 -11.57 34.64 7.46
N LEU A 11 -12.21 34.31 8.58
CA LEU A 11 -13.28 33.29 8.60
C LEU A 11 -14.49 33.74 7.78
N ALA A 12 -14.88 35.00 7.87
CA ALA A 12 -16.00 35.55 7.07
C ALA A 12 -15.62 35.58 5.59
N GLU A 13 -14.43 36.01 5.24
CA GLU A 13 -13.93 36.04 3.86
C GLU A 13 -13.83 34.63 3.25
N VAL A 14 -13.43 33.64 4.05
CA VAL A 14 -13.41 32.23 3.64
C VAL A 14 -14.82 31.71 3.41
N ALA A 15 -15.76 32.02 4.30
CA ALA A 15 -17.17 31.64 4.16
C ALA A 15 -17.79 32.26 2.90
N ASP A 16 -17.49 33.54 2.61
CA ASP A 16 -17.94 34.27 1.43
C ASP A 16 -17.16 33.87 0.14
N ARG A 17 -16.21 32.93 0.24
CA ARG A 17 -15.42 32.42 -0.89
C ARG A 17 -14.65 33.53 -1.64
N ARG A 18 -14.17 34.54 -0.96
CA ARG A 18 -13.44 35.63 -1.60
C ARG A 18 -12.14 35.17 -2.25
N PRO A 19 -11.84 35.59 -3.49
CA PRO A 19 -10.58 35.26 -4.15
C PRO A 19 -9.38 35.84 -3.38
N GLY A 20 -8.28 35.09 -3.36
CA GLY A 20 -7.01 35.56 -2.75
C GLY A 20 -6.92 35.39 -1.23
N VAL A 21 -7.89 34.79 -0.57
CA VAL A 21 -7.94 34.63 0.89
C VAL A 21 -7.33 33.30 1.37
N GLY A 22 -6.56 32.62 0.59
CA GLY A 22 -5.92 31.36 0.97
C GLY A 22 -5.94 30.35 -0.15
N THR A 23 -5.56 29.12 0.18
CA THR A 23 -5.51 28.02 -0.79
C THR A 23 -6.73 27.11 -0.64
N ARG A 24 -7.48 26.97 -1.72
CA ARG A 24 -8.63 26.07 -1.78
C ARG A 24 -8.25 24.76 -2.45
N PHE A 25 -8.49 23.67 -1.74
CA PHE A 25 -8.35 22.32 -2.27
C PHE A 25 -9.71 21.83 -2.74
N HIS A 26 -9.83 21.54 -4.03
CA HIS A 26 -11.01 20.90 -4.57
C HIS A 26 -10.90 19.38 -4.42
N PRO A 27 -11.96 18.70 -3.91
CA PRO A 27 -11.95 17.25 -3.89
C PRO A 27 -11.86 16.72 -5.32
N ARG A 28 -10.95 15.79 -5.55
CA ARG A 28 -10.94 15.00 -6.77
C ARG A 28 -11.85 13.80 -6.59
N PRO A 29 -12.47 13.28 -7.66
CA PRO A 29 -13.12 11.97 -7.59
C PRO A 29 -12.12 10.99 -6.98
N ALA A 30 -12.52 10.32 -5.90
CA ALA A 30 -11.64 9.38 -5.21
C ALA A 30 -11.39 8.18 -6.14
N VAL A 31 -10.21 8.10 -6.70
CA VAL A 31 -9.77 6.96 -7.53
C VAL A 31 -9.44 5.76 -6.64
N LEU A 32 -9.00 6.02 -5.41
CA LEU A 32 -8.64 4.99 -4.42
C LEU A 32 -9.32 5.27 -3.07
N PRO A 33 -9.71 4.20 -2.32
CA PRO A 33 -10.17 4.33 -0.94
C PRO A 33 -9.10 5.02 -0.06
N ALA A 34 -9.54 5.74 0.97
CA ALA A 34 -8.65 6.49 1.88
C ALA A 34 -7.55 5.60 2.50
N ARG A 35 -7.87 4.35 2.86
CA ARG A 35 -6.90 3.36 3.36
C ARG A 35 -5.79 3.09 2.35
N LYS A 36 -6.13 2.91 1.08
CA LYS A 36 -5.15 2.67 0.02
C LYS A 36 -4.27 3.89 -0.25
N LEU A 37 -4.83 5.10 -0.19
CA LEU A 37 -4.05 6.33 -0.27
C LEU A 37 -3.06 6.47 0.89
N TRP A 38 -3.49 6.13 2.09
CA TRP A 38 -2.63 6.12 3.27
C TRP A 38 -1.47 5.11 3.12
N ILE A 39 -1.74 3.89 2.67
CA ILE A 39 -0.71 2.87 2.41
C ILE A 39 0.27 3.36 1.34
N ALA A 40 -0.22 3.94 0.26
CA ALA A 40 0.62 4.38 -0.86
C ALA A 40 1.58 5.51 -0.48
N PHE A 41 1.12 6.50 0.29
CA PHE A 41 1.82 7.76 0.44
C PHE A 41 2.25 8.12 1.87
N ALA A 42 1.57 7.65 2.89
CA ALA A 42 1.83 8.07 4.28
C ALA A 42 2.71 7.10 5.07
N VAL A 43 2.73 5.81 4.72
CA VAL A 43 3.47 4.79 5.46
C VAL A 43 4.79 4.51 4.77
N GLY A 44 5.90 4.56 5.52
CA GLY A 44 7.22 4.13 5.05
C GLY A 44 7.29 2.60 4.92
N ALA A 45 7.95 2.09 3.89
CA ALA A 45 8.18 0.67 3.72
C ALA A 45 9.32 0.17 4.60
N SER A 46 9.08 -0.92 5.32
CA SER A 46 10.06 -1.57 6.20
C SER A 46 10.86 -2.68 5.50
N GLY A 47 10.44 -3.08 4.31
CA GLY A 47 11.11 -4.11 3.53
C GLY A 47 10.54 -4.23 2.13
N ARG A 48 11.02 -5.24 1.42
CA ARG A 48 10.63 -5.53 0.04
C ARG A 48 10.41 -7.01 -0.17
N ILE A 49 9.37 -7.35 -0.92
CA ILE A 49 9.11 -8.70 -1.40
C ILE A 49 9.22 -8.67 -2.93
N THR A 50 10.10 -9.50 -3.48
CA THR A 50 10.17 -9.74 -4.92
C THR A 50 9.26 -10.90 -5.28
N VAL A 51 8.44 -10.69 -6.29
CA VAL A 51 7.48 -11.69 -6.78
C VAL A 51 7.80 -12.11 -8.21
N ASP A 52 7.30 -13.28 -8.62
CA ASP A 52 7.43 -13.73 -10.00
C ASP A 52 6.44 -12.98 -10.93
N GLU A 53 6.61 -13.15 -12.22
CA GLU A 53 5.79 -12.45 -13.22
C GLU A 53 4.31 -12.87 -13.17
N GLY A 54 4.03 -14.13 -12.84
CA GLY A 54 2.66 -14.61 -12.68
C GLY A 54 1.95 -13.95 -11.51
N ALA A 55 2.63 -13.82 -10.37
CA ALA A 55 2.10 -13.11 -9.21
C ALA A 55 1.94 -11.62 -9.51
N ARG A 56 2.93 -10.98 -10.17
CA ARG A 56 2.83 -9.59 -10.58
C ARG A 56 1.60 -9.34 -11.45
N ALA A 57 1.39 -10.14 -12.47
CA ALA A 57 0.21 -10.03 -13.34
C ALA A 57 -1.10 -10.23 -12.57
N ALA A 58 -1.17 -11.21 -11.68
CA ALA A 58 -2.35 -11.46 -10.85
C ALA A 58 -2.68 -10.27 -9.94
N LEU A 59 -1.68 -9.60 -9.39
CA LEU A 59 -1.86 -8.43 -8.53
C LEU A 59 -2.27 -7.19 -9.32
N VAL A 60 -1.60 -6.91 -10.43
CA VAL A 60 -1.83 -5.69 -11.23
C VAL A 60 -3.12 -5.79 -12.05
N GLU A 61 -3.32 -6.87 -12.75
CA GLU A 61 -4.44 -7.06 -13.69
C GLU A 61 -5.64 -7.71 -13.03
N GLY A 62 -5.41 -8.66 -12.12
CA GLY A 62 -6.45 -9.45 -11.47
C GLY A 62 -6.98 -8.89 -10.16
N GLY A 63 -6.33 -7.89 -9.58
CA GLY A 63 -6.72 -7.31 -8.28
C GLY A 63 -6.77 -8.35 -7.15
N ARG A 64 -5.89 -9.33 -7.17
CA ARG A 64 -5.86 -10.45 -6.22
C ARG A 64 -4.96 -10.16 -5.03
N SER A 65 -5.06 -10.98 -3.99
CA SER A 65 -4.13 -10.99 -2.86
C SER A 65 -2.82 -11.70 -3.22
N LEU A 66 -1.71 -11.31 -2.55
CA LEU A 66 -0.43 -12.00 -2.71
C LEU A 66 -0.42 -13.28 -1.87
N LEU A 67 -0.02 -14.38 -2.50
CA LEU A 67 0.17 -15.69 -1.87
C LEU A 67 1.65 -16.08 -1.81
N PRO A 68 2.07 -16.93 -0.88
CA PRO A 68 3.46 -17.36 -0.74
C PRO A 68 4.07 -17.99 -2.01
N ALA A 69 3.27 -18.68 -2.80
CA ALA A 69 3.71 -19.32 -4.05
C ALA A 69 4.32 -18.32 -5.05
N GLY A 70 3.88 -17.06 -5.02
CA GLY A 70 4.39 -16.00 -5.89
C GLY A 70 5.65 -15.31 -5.40
N ILE A 71 6.12 -15.60 -4.19
CA ILE A 71 7.30 -14.96 -3.60
C ILE A 71 8.58 -15.59 -4.12
N VAL A 72 9.47 -14.78 -4.65
CA VAL A 72 10.82 -15.17 -5.06
C VAL A 72 11.83 -14.89 -3.95
N SER A 73 11.78 -13.70 -3.36
CA SER A 73 12.69 -13.31 -2.28
C SER A 73 12.06 -12.28 -1.33
N VAL A 74 12.60 -12.21 -0.12
CA VAL A 74 12.17 -11.29 0.94
C VAL A 74 13.41 -10.57 1.46
N SER A 75 13.33 -9.24 1.60
CA SER A 75 14.39 -8.42 2.17
C SER A 75 13.81 -7.40 3.17
N GLY A 76 14.63 -7.05 4.16
CA GLY A 76 14.24 -6.16 5.24
C GLY A 76 13.77 -6.91 6.49
N ASP A 77 13.55 -6.16 7.55
CA ASP A 77 13.05 -6.67 8.83
C ASP A 77 11.70 -6.02 9.13
N PHE A 78 10.65 -6.79 9.07
CA PHE A 78 9.28 -6.33 9.29
C PHE A 78 8.44 -7.38 10.00
N GLY A 79 7.44 -6.90 10.72
CA GLY A 79 6.42 -7.71 11.39
C GLY A 79 5.04 -7.58 10.72
N PRO A 80 4.02 -8.26 11.28
CA PRO A 80 2.65 -8.12 10.83
C PRO A 80 2.19 -6.65 10.83
N ASP A 81 1.39 -6.27 9.85
CA ASP A 81 0.86 -4.93 9.62
C ASP A 81 1.88 -3.85 9.19
N ASP A 82 3.15 -4.21 9.06
CA ASP A 82 4.14 -3.31 8.47
C ASP A 82 3.93 -3.16 6.96
N ALA A 83 4.25 -1.97 6.44
CA ALA A 83 4.21 -1.70 5.01
C ALA A 83 5.47 -2.23 4.33
N ILE A 84 5.28 -2.87 3.18
CA ILE A 84 6.37 -3.34 2.31
C ILE A 84 6.15 -2.92 0.86
N GLU A 85 7.24 -2.86 0.13
CA GLU A 85 7.22 -2.72 -1.33
C GLU A 85 7.14 -4.08 -2.01
N LEU A 86 6.42 -4.14 -3.12
CA LEU A 86 6.38 -5.31 -4.00
C LEU A 86 7.12 -4.98 -5.29
N ALA A 87 8.10 -5.80 -5.64
CA ALA A 87 8.90 -5.66 -6.85
C ALA A 87 8.71 -6.88 -7.75
N GLY A 88 8.75 -6.64 -9.05
CA GLY A 88 8.76 -7.70 -10.06
C GLY A 88 10.14 -8.36 -10.20
N PRO A 89 10.27 -9.33 -11.12
CA PRO A 89 11.54 -10.07 -11.32
C PRO A 89 12.71 -9.19 -11.74
N ASP A 90 12.43 -8.05 -12.38
CA ASP A 90 13.41 -7.05 -12.79
C ASP A 90 13.86 -6.11 -11.66
N GLY A 91 13.28 -6.24 -10.46
CA GLY A 91 13.54 -5.38 -9.30
C GLY A 91 12.76 -4.07 -9.30
N THR A 92 11.91 -3.81 -10.29
CA THR A 92 11.08 -2.60 -10.34
C THR A 92 9.92 -2.71 -9.35
N VAL A 93 9.83 -1.76 -8.43
CA VAL A 93 8.70 -1.65 -7.49
C VAL A 93 7.44 -1.25 -8.24
N PHE A 94 6.39 -2.03 -8.10
CA PHE A 94 5.10 -1.80 -8.77
C PHE A 94 3.92 -1.65 -7.83
N ALA A 95 4.06 -2.05 -6.57
CA ALA A 95 2.99 -1.99 -5.58
C ALA A 95 3.53 -1.83 -4.16
N LYS A 96 2.64 -1.52 -3.24
CA LYS A 96 2.92 -1.39 -1.82
C LYS A 96 1.75 -1.98 -1.03
N GLY A 97 2.02 -2.60 0.10
CA GLY A 97 0.97 -3.22 0.89
C GLY A 97 1.35 -3.44 2.34
N LEU A 98 0.36 -3.81 3.15
CA LEU A 98 0.56 -4.24 4.53
C LEU A 98 0.64 -5.75 4.58
N VAL A 99 1.73 -6.27 5.15
CA VAL A 99 1.94 -7.71 5.30
C VAL A 99 1.18 -8.27 6.50
N ARG A 100 0.80 -9.53 6.43
CA ARG A 100 0.17 -10.25 7.53
C ARG A 100 1.13 -11.08 8.37
N HIS A 101 2.34 -11.31 7.87
CA HIS A 101 3.31 -12.21 8.48
C HIS A 101 4.69 -11.56 8.59
N PRO A 102 5.50 -11.93 9.57
CA PRO A 102 6.85 -11.41 9.71
C PRO A 102 7.77 -11.89 8.57
N ALA A 103 8.82 -11.13 8.29
CA ALA A 103 9.78 -11.41 7.23
C ALA A 103 10.37 -12.82 7.29
N ALA A 104 10.70 -13.31 8.48
CA ALA A 104 11.27 -14.64 8.66
C ALA A 104 10.32 -15.76 8.20
N SER A 105 9.03 -15.64 8.52
CA SER A 105 8.02 -16.60 8.06
C SER A 105 7.86 -16.58 6.55
N LEU A 106 7.79 -15.39 5.96
CA LEU A 106 7.64 -15.25 4.51
C LEU A 106 8.86 -15.76 3.75
N ALA A 107 10.07 -15.57 4.27
CA ALA A 107 11.29 -16.13 3.70
C ALA A 107 11.27 -17.66 3.71
N ALA A 108 10.75 -18.26 4.79
CA ALA A 108 10.60 -19.72 4.90
C ALA A 108 9.53 -20.29 3.96
N TRP A 109 8.46 -19.54 3.71
CA TRP A 109 7.32 -19.98 2.88
C TRP A 109 7.41 -19.56 1.42
N ALA A 110 8.43 -18.80 1.04
CA ALA A 110 8.59 -18.31 -0.32
C ALA A 110 8.53 -19.46 -1.35
N GLY A 111 7.66 -19.34 -2.35
CA GLY A 111 7.45 -20.33 -3.39
C GLY A 111 6.61 -21.55 -2.99
N GLN A 112 6.19 -21.67 -1.73
CA GLN A 112 5.36 -22.78 -1.28
C GLN A 112 3.89 -22.60 -1.65
N ARG A 113 3.20 -23.69 -1.91
CA ARG A 113 1.76 -23.69 -2.14
C ARG A 113 1.01 -23.49 -0.83
N SER A 114 -0.19 -22.92 -0.92
CA SER A 114 -1.03 -22.67 0.24
C SER A 114 -1.36 -23.94 1.05
N GLU A 115 -1.49 -25.06 0.39
CA GLU A 115 -1.75 -26.37 1.00
C GLU A 115 -0.57 -26.93 1.80
N ASP A 116 0.65 -26.44 1.54
CA ASP A 116 1.88 -26.88 2.22
C ASP A 116 2.22 -26.00 3.45
N LEU A 117 1.42 -24.99 3.72
CA LEU A 117 1.60 -24.12 4.87
C LEU A 117 1.08 -24.77 6.15
N PRO A 118 1.59 -24.35 7.34
CA PRO A 118 1.08 -24.83 8.63
C PRO A 118 -0.42 -24.57 8.79
N ASP A 119 -1.12 -25.47 9.46
CA ASP A 119 -2.54 -25.32 9.75
C ASP A 119 -2.81 -24.07 10.61
N GLY A 120 -3.91 -23.38 10.31
CA GLY A 120 -4.34 -22.18 11.03
C GLY A 120 -3.61 -20.89 10.63
N VAL A 121 -2.71 -20.93 9.66
CA VAL A 121 -2.02 -19.76 9.13
C VAL A 121 -2.86 -19.11 8.04
N ALA A 122 -2.98 -17.76 8.10
CA ALA A 122 -3.61 -17.03 7.00
C ALA A 122 -2.76 -17.17 5.73
N VAL A 123 -3.37 -17.67 4.68
CA VAL A 123 -2.71 -17.98 3.40
C VAL A 123 -2.22 -16.73 2.68
N GLU A 124 -2.92 -15.63 2.85
CA GLU A 124 -2.61 -14.37 2.19
C GLU A 124 -1.43 -13.67 2.86
N VAL A 125 -0.42 -13.32 2.09
CA VAL A 125 0.74 -12.52 2.51
C VAL A 125 0.36 -11.03 2.62
N VAL A 126 -0.28 -10.52 1.57
CA VAL A 126 -0.88 -9.18 1.51
C VAL A 126 -2.29 -9.34 0.95
N HIS A 127 -3.27 -8.91 1.72
CA HIS A 127 -4.66 -8.93 1.25
C HIS A 127 -4.89 -7.85 0.19
N ARG A 128 -5.72 -8.13 -0.80
CA ARG A 128 -6.04 -7.19 -1.89
C ARG A 128 -6.54 -5.81 -1.41
N ASP A 129 -7.25 -5.78 -0.27
CA ASP A 129 -7.74 -4.53 0.28
C ASP A 129 -6.64 -3.68 0.94
N ASP A 130 -5.51 -4.31 1.27
CA ASP A 130 -4.32 -3.71 1.87
C ASP A 130 -3.17 -3.56 0.86
N LEU A 131 -3.45 -3.69 -0.43
CA LEU A 131 -2.48 -3.62 -1.51
C LEU A 131 -2.84 -2.49 -2.46
N VAL A 132 -1.84 -1.70 -2.83
CA VAL A 132 -1.96 -0.59 -3.79
C VAL A 132 -0.98 -0.78 -4.92
N VAL A 133 -1.49 -0.81 -6.14
CA VAL A 133 -0.66 -0.78 -7.35
C VAL A 133 -0.27 0.68 -7.61
N LEU A 134 1.04 0.95 -7.75
CA LEU A 134 1.60 2.30 -7.90
C LEU A 134 1.85 2.69 -9.36
N VAL A 135 1.62 1.77 -10.26
CA VAL A 135 1.88 1.96 -11.71
C VAL A 135 0.61 2.33 -12.43
#